data_d504bf61d3963e792dd98fc4a4d0bde0
#
_entry.id   d504bf61d3963e792dd98fc4a4d0bde0
#
_cell.length_a   1.000
_cell.length_b   1.000
_cell.length_c   1.000
_cell.angle_alpha   90.00
_cell.angle_beta   90.00
_cell.angle_gamma   90.00
#
_symmetry.space_group_name_H-M   'P 1'
#
loop_
_entity.id
_entity.type
_entity.pdbx_description
1 polymer ?
#
loop_
_entity_poly.entity_id
_entity_poly.type
_entity_poly.pdbx_seq_one_letter_code
_entity_poly.pdbx_strand_id
1 'polypeptide(L)'
;MNVKFHLPDFTTHFTLNLVFLSMLKSCPQYFREGVEIASVYGAFPPSLWNGGRVIGGKCDESFVRQAVEAFNSQGIPLRFTFTNPALKEEHLSDPFCNMVMKAADNGMNGVIVNSPLLEDYIRKEYPNYKITSSTCKRITDPEKTAQELEKDYDIVVLDYDLNNKFDVLGKLPNKEKLEILVNSCCDPACKRRSAHYDLIGRFMICYNEHLKNHPNVLFVPTDYPVGREAEKMECDSMYRNAFEIRRLSTHVTPDDIWNKYVPMGFSQFKIEGRTMGNMFMIENYMYYMVKPE
;
A
#
# COMPACT_ATOMS: atom_id res chain seq x y z
N MET A 1 12.33 -16.98 -12.92
CA MET A 1 11.50 -15.76 -12.93
C MET A 1 11.42 -15.26 -11.50
N ASN A 2 11.62 -13.94 -11.26
CA ASN A 2 11.59 -13.41 -9.88
C ASN A 2 10.16 -13.16 -9.42
N VAL A 3 9.87 -13.53 -8.17
CA VAL A 3 8.59 -13.29 -7.50
C VAL A 3 8.78 -12.12 -6.54
N LYS A 4 8.32 -10.95 -6.96
CA LYS A 4 8.56 -9.66 -6.32
C LYS A 4 7.48 -9.36 -5.29
N PHE A 5 7.86 -9.33 -4.02
CA PHE A 5 6.95 -8.94 -2.94
C PHE A 5 7.11 -7.48 -2.55
N HIS A 6 5.98 -6.81 -2.32
CA HIS A 6 5.88 -5.45 -1.79
C HIS A 6 5.35 -5.53 -0.36
N LEU A 7 6.19 -5.16 0.61
CA LEU A 7 5.89 -5.30 2.02
C LEU A 7 5.23 -4.04 2.59
N PRO A 8 4.30 -4.18 3.55
CA PRO A 8 3.63 -3.03 4.14
C PRO A 8 4.45 -2.38 5.24
N ASP A 9 4.23 -1.07 5.36
CA ASP A 9 4.52 -0.20 6.48
C ASP A 9 5.99 -0.11 6.89
N PHE A 10 6.69 0.81 6.24
CA PHE A 10 8.08 1.15 6.57
C PHE A 10 8.23 1.99 7.85
N THR A 11 7.14 2.29 8.56
CA THR A 11 7.15 3.00 9.86
C THR A 11 6.85 2.04 11.00
N THR A 12 5.62 1.53 11.09
CA THR A 12 5.19 0.64 12.18
C THR A 12 5.97 -0.70 12.17
N HIS A 13 6.25 -1.24 10.96
CA HIS A 13 6.99 -2.49 10.78
C HIS A 13 8.46 -2.26 10.37
N PHE A 14 9.02 -1.10 10.69
CA PHE A 14 10.37 -0.71 10.29
C PHE A 14 11.40 -1.80 10.60
N THR A 15 11.54 -2.14 11.87
CA THR A 15 12.50 -3.17 12.32
C THR A 15 12.19 -4.55 11.74
N LEU A 16 10.92 -4.95 11.71
CA LEU A 16 10.52 -6.24 11.18
C LEU A 16 10.91 -6.37 9.71
N ASN A 17 10.66 -5.36 8.90
CA ASN A 17 11.01 -5.36 7.49
C ASN A 17 12.52 -5.44 7.27
N LEU A 18 13.32 -4.71 8.05
CA LEU A 18 14.79 -4.77 7.97
C LEU A 18 15.33 -6.14 8.38
N VAL A 19 14.78 -6.73 9.44
CA VAL A 19 15.15 -8.09 9.86
C VAL A 19 14.82 -9.10 8.75
N PHE A 20 13.64 -9.00 8.15
CA PHE A 20 13.23 -9.94 7.10
C PHE A 20 14.08 -9.80 5.83
N LEU A 21 14.45 -8.57 5.45
CA LEU A 21 15.43 -8.30 4.39
C LEU A 21 16.79 -8.93 4.69
N SER A 22 17.28 -8.81 5.93
CA SER A 22 18.53 -9.42 6.37
C SER A 22 18.46 -10.95 6.32
N MET A 23 17.34 -11.52 6.76
CA MET A 23 17.12 -12.99 6.71
C MET A 23 17.10 -13.50 5.27
N LEU A 24 16.44 -12.81 4.34
CA LEU A 24 16.42 -13.20 2.92
C LEU A 24 17.83 -13.21 2.33
N LYS A 25 18.68 -12.24 2.69
CA LYS A 25 20.08 -12.16 2.23
C LYS A 25 20.96 -13.23 2.86
N SER A 26 20.82 -13.50 4.16
CA SER A 26 21.73 -14.38 4.93
C SER A 26 21.32 -15.85 4.85
N CYS A 27 20.07 -16.14 4.67
CA CYS A 27 19.50 -17.49 4.71
C CYS A 27 18.56 -17.78 3.52
N PRO A 28 18.97 -17.48 2.27
CA PRO A 28 18.09 -17.62 1.09
C PRO A 28 17.57 -19.04 0.86
N GLN A 29 18.27 -20.06 1.38
CA GLN A 29 17.89 -21.47 1.25
C GLN A 29 16.53 -21.81 1.91
N TYR A 30 16.07 -21.01 2.87
CA TYR A 30 14.78 -21.21 3.53
C TYR A 30 13.62 -20.50 2.82
N PHE A 31 13.93 -19.64 1.85
CA PHE A 31 12.91 -18.93 1.09
C PHE A 31 12.51 -19.71 -0.18
N ARG A 32 11.28 -19.48 -0.63
CA ARG A 32 10.80 -20.04 -1.90
C ARG A 32 11.67 -19.52 -3.05
N GLU A 33 11.76 -20.31 -4.10
CA GLU A 33 12.59 -19.97 -5.26
C GLU A 33 12.13 -18.66 -5.91
N GLY A 34 13.09 -17.79 -6.22
CA GLY A 34 12.88 -16.52 -6.91
C GLY A 34 12.23 -15.41 -6.08
N VAL A 35 12.08 -15.59 -4.76
CA VAL A 35 11.57 -14.53 -3.86
C VAL A 35 12.51 -13.33 -3.85
N GLU A 36 11.92 -12.16 -4.09
CA GLU A 36 12.57 -10.84 -4.02
C GLU A 36 11.68 -9.89 -3.24
N ILE A 37 12.24 -9.07 -2.34
CA ILE A 37 11.54 -7.93 -1.75
C ILE A 37 11.82 -6.73 -2.62
N ALA A 38 10.82 -6.29 -3.40
CA ALA A 38 10.99 -5.27 -4.43
C ALA A 38 10.73 -3.85 -3.92
N SER A 39 9.97 -3.68 -2.86
CA SER A 39 9.75 -2.39 -2.18
C SER A 39 9.10 -2.56 -0.82
N VAL A 40 9.15 -1.50 0.00
CA VAL A 40 8.29 -1.37 1.18
C VAL A 40 7.37 -0.16 0.96
N TYR A 41 6.05 -0.32 1.23
CA TYR A 41 5.09 0.75 1.00
C TYR A 41 4.41 1.19 2.30
N GLY A 42 4.06 2.47 2.40
CA GLY A 42 3.44 3.04 3.59
C GLY A 42 3.34 4.55 3.51
N ALA A 43 3.18 5.21 4.63
CA ALA A 43 3.26 6.66 4.73
C ALA A 43 3.84 7.07 6.08
N PHE A 44 4.55 8.17 6.11
CA PHE A 44 5.01 8.78 7.35
C PHE A 44 3.84 9.54 8.02
N PRO A 45 3.61 9.36 9.34
CA PRO A 45 2.63 10.18 10.05
C PRO A 45 3.17 11.60 10.27
N PRO A 46 2.35 12.63 10.17
CA PRO A 46 0.91 12.64 9.95
C PRO A 46 0.51 12.96 8.48
N SER A 47 0.95 12.21 7.50
CA SER A 47 0.73 12.53 6.08
C SER A 47 -0.76 12.74 5.72
N LEU A 48 -1.11 13.96 5.33
CA LEU A 48 -2.44 14.33 4.85
C LEU A 48 -2.80 13.65 3.52
N TRP A 49 -1.80 13.36 2.66
CA TRP A 49 -2.02 12.69 1.37
C TRP A 49 -2.25 11.17 1.51
N ASN A 50 -2.01 10.61 2.71
CA ASN A 50 -2.21 9.19 2.95
C ASN A 50 -3.69 8.79 2.86
N GLY A 51 -3.95 7.60 2.31
CA GLY A 51 -5.28 7.00 2.23
C GLY A 51 -5.24 5.48 2.39
N GLY A 52 -6.43 4.86 2.30
CA GLY A 52 -6.61 3.42 2.42
C GLY A 52 -6.51 2.86 3.84
N ARG A 53 -5.79 3.52 4.76
CA ARG A 53 -5.71 3.25 6.20
C ARG A 53 -5.47 4.55 6.95
N VAL A 54 -6.08 4.69 8.13
CA VAL A 54 -5.75 5.78 9.05
C VAL A 54 -4.36 5.52 9.62
N ILE A 55 -3.52 6.55 9.64
CA ILE A 55 -2.24 6.53 10.33
C ILE A 55 -2.22 7.66 11.36
N GLY A 56 -1.79 7.36 12.57
CA GLY A 56 -1.64 8.32 13.66
C GLY A 56 -0.18 8.51 14.04
N GLY A 57 0.08 9.52 14.84
CA GLY A 57 1.43 9.85 15.31
C GLY A 57 2.03 11.05 14.62
N LYS A 58 3.29 11.32 14.95
CA LYS A 58 4.11 12.40 14.39
C LYS A 58 5.51 11.88 14.15
N CYS A 59 6.15 12.33 13.10
CA CYS A 59 7.59 12.17 12.89
C CYS A 59 8.17 13.47 12.32
N ASP A 60 9.46 13.62 12.46
CA ASP A 60 10.20 14.75 11.91
C ASP A 60 10.98 14.36 10.65
N GLU A 61 11.62 15.35 10.03
CA GLU A 61 12.44 15.13 8.84
C GLU A 61 13.62 14.21 9.11
N SER A 62 14.18 14.23 10.32
CA SER A 62 15.31 13.35 10.68
C SER A 62 14.91 11.89 10.61
N PHE A 63 13.75 11.54 11.17
CA PHE A 63 13.23 10.18 11.08
C PHE A 63 12.90 9.78 9.64
N VAL A 64 12.31 10.69 8.85
CA VAL A 64 12.03 10.43 7.43
C VAL A 64 13.33 10.08 6.69
N ARG A 65 14.39 10.88 6.84
CA ARG A 65 15.69 10.64 6.20
C ARG A 65 16.34 9.34 6.66
N GLN A 66 16.29 9.03 7.96
CA GLN A 66 16.82 7.78 8.50
C GLN A 66 16.09 6.56 7.92
N ALA A 67 14.76 6.62 7.85
CA ALA A 67 13.97 5.51 7.30
C ALA A 67 14.22 5.33 5.78
N VAL A 68 14.30 6.42 5.02
CA VAL A 68 14.64 6.37 3.60
C VAL A 68 16.02 5.76 3.41
N GLU A 69 17.04 6.21 4.14
CA GLU A 69 18.40 5.69 4.06
C GLU A 69 18.48 4.20 4.43
N ALA A 70 17.79 3.78 5.51
CA ALA A 70 17.83 2.40 5.98
C ALA A 70 17.36 1.38 4.93
N PHE A 71 16.38 1.74 4.10
CA PHE A 71 15.90 0.89 3.02
C PHE A 71 16.65 1.12 1.71
N ASN A 72 16.86 2.37 1.32
CA ASN A 72 17.48 2.70 0.04
C ASN A 72 18.94 2.27 -0.05
N SER A 73 19.72 2.32 1.04
CA SER A 73 21.08 1.77 1.09
C SER A 73 21.15 0.27 0.85
N GLN A 74 20.05 -0.44 1.05
CA GLN A 74 19.92 -1.86 0.74
C GLN A 74 19.35 -2.13 -0.67
N GLY A 75 19.11 -1.09 -1.46
CA GLY A 75 18.51 -1.19 -2.79
C GLY A 75 16.98 -1.34 -2.77
N ILE A 76 16.33 -1.08 -1.62
CA ILE A 76 14.87 -1.24 -1.46
C ILE A 76 14.20 0.12 -1.55
N PRO A 77 13.40 0.38 -2.60
CA PRO A 77 12.62 1.61 -2.73
C PRO A 77 11.47 1.67 -1.70
N LEU A 78 11.17 2.87 -1.24
CA LEU A 78 9.93 3.17 -0.52
C LEU A 78 8.86 3.64 -1.49
N ARG A 79 7.61 3.22 -1.26
CA ARG A 79 6.45 3.64 -2.05
C ARG A 79 5.41 4.29 -1.13
N PHE A 80 5.23 5.61 -1.26
CA PHE A 80 4.35 6.38 -0.40
C PHE A 80 2.88 6.20 -0.81
N THR A 81 2.01 5.83 0.14
CA THR A 81 0.59 5.59 -0.11
C THR A 81 -0.21 6.90 -0.11
N PHE A 82 0.00 7.72 -1.11
CA PHE A 82 -0.67 9.00 -1.29
C PHE A 82 -2.00 8.83 -2.03
N THR A 83 -2.90 8.09 -1.38
CA THR A 83 -4.13 7.57 -1.98
C THR A 83 -5.39 8.22 -1.40
N ASN A 84 -5.28 9.38 -0.74
CA ASN A 84 -6.41 10.11 -0.20
C ASN A 84 -7.31 10.64 -1.34
N PRO A 85 -8.58 10.18 -1.45
CA PRO A 85 -9.48 10.62 -2.51
C PRO A 85 -10.15 11.98 -2.23
N ALA A 86 -10.08 12.48 -0.98
CA ALA A 86 -10.79 13.68 -0.54
C ALA A 86 -9.96 14.97 -0.69
N LEU A 87 -8.79 14.89 -1.35
CA LEU A 87 -7.90 16.04 -1.50
C LEU A 87 -8.49 17.12 -2.40
N LYS A 88 -8.18 18.39 -2.07
CA LYS A 88 -8.44 19.59 -2.84
C LYS A 88 -7.14 20.31 -3.13
N GLU A 89 -7.16 21.33 -3.99
CA GLU A 89 -5.97 22.11 -4.37
C GLU A 89 -5.20 22.67 -3.17
N GLU A 90 -5.91 23.17 -2.15
CA GLU A 90 -5.32 23.69 -0.92
C GLU A 90 -4.44 22.66 -0.16
N HIS A 91 -4.73 21.38 -0.34
CA HIS A 91 -4.00 20.28 0.30
C HIS A 91 -2.68 19.92 -0.40
N LEU A 92 -2.48 20.35 -1.64
CA LEU A 92 -1.26 20.09 -2.40
C LEU A 92 -0.04 20.81 -1.80
N SER A 93 -0.27 21.96 -1.15
CA SER A 93 0.77 22.75 -0.48
C SER A 93 1.10 22.27 0.93
N ASP A 94 0.61 21.09 1.38
CA ASP A 94 0.88 20.58 2.73
C ASP A 94 2.38 20.50 3.00
N PRO A 95 2.88 21.20 4.05
CA PRO A 95 4.33 21.31 4.29
C PRO A 95 4.98 19.97 4.63
N PHE A 96 4.28 19.10 5.38
CA PHE A 96 4.83 17.83 5.79
C PHE A 96 4.95 16.85 4.61
N CYS A 97 3.89 16.72 3.81
CA CYS A 97 3.91 15.85 2.63
C CYS A 97 4.99 16.31 1.62
N ASN A 98 5.11 17.61 1.39
CA ASN A 98 6.14 18.16 0.51
C ASN A 98 7.56 18.00 1.10
N MET A 99 7.72 18.08 2.42
CA MET A 99 8.99 17.76 3.08
C MET A 99 9.38 16.30 2.85
N VAL A 100 8.44 15.35 3.03
CA VAL A 100 8.68 13.93 2.76
C VAL A 100 9.10 13.70 1.32
N MET A 101 8.41 14.33 0.35
CA MET A 101 8.76 14.22 -1.06
C MET A 101 10.18 14.71 -1.34
N LYS A 102 10.54 15.88 -0.82
CA LYS A 102 11.90 16.45 -0.99
C LYS A 102 12.98 15.60 -0.31
N ALA A 103 12.70 15.07 0.89
CA ALA A 103 13.66 14.26 1.63
C ALA A 103 13.98 12.91 0.97
N ALA A 104 13.03 12.37 0.21
CA ALA A 104 13.14 11.07 -0.43
C ALA A 104 13.28 11.12 -1.96
N ASP A 105 13.50 12.32 -2.54
CA ASP A 105 13.69 12.50 -3.99
C ASP A 105 15.11 12.13 -4.42
N ASN A 106 15.29 10.86 -4.75
CA ASN A 106 16.58 10.30 -5.20
C ASN A 106 16.46 9.39 -6.43
N GLY A 107 15.31 9.40 -7.11
CA GLY A 107 15.03 8.58 -8.29
C GLY A 107 14.77 7.09 -8.01
N MET A 108 14.91 6.64 -6.75
CA MET A 108 14.65 5.24 -6.37
C MET A 108 13.20 5.04 -5.92
N ASN A 109 12.69 5.98 -5.15
CA ASN A 109 11.40 5.88 -4.48
C ASN A 109 10.21 6.14 -5.40
N GLY A 110 9.02 5.77 -4.96
CA GLY A 110 7.79 5.93 -5.73
C GLY A 110 6.61 6.37 -4.88
N VAL A 111 5.51 6.68 -5.56
CA VAL A 111 4.23 7.01 -4.94
C VAL A 111 3.13 6.10 -5.48
N ILE A 112 2.17 5.78 -4.63
CA ILE A 112 0.94 5.08 -5.00
C ILE A 112 -0.17 6.13 -4.94
N VAL A 113 -0.80 6.42 -6.08
CA VAL A 113 -1.75 7.52 -6.22
C VAL A 113 -3.17 7.04 -6.55
N ASN A 114 -4.15 7.81 -6.09
CA ASN A 114 -5.57 7.60 -6.37
C ASN A 114 -6.23 8.86 -6.96
N SER A 115 -5.88 10.03 -6.45
CA SER A 115 -6.42 11.32 -6.89
C SER A 115 -5.69 11.82 -8.13
N PRO A 116 -6.39 12.10 -9.25
CA PRO A 116 -5.78 12.72 -10.42
C PRO A 116 -5.13 14.08 -10.09
N LEU A 117 -5.78 14.88 -9.24
CA LEU A 117 -5.27 16.17 -8.78
C LEU A 117 -3.88 16.05 -8.15
N LEU A 118 -3.70 15.08 -7.25
CA LEU A 118 -2.41 14.85 -6.59
C LEU A 118 -1.40 14.22 -7.55
N GLU A 119 -1.84 13.33 -8.44
CA GLU A 119 -0.98 12.73 -9.46
C GLU A 119 -0.37 13.80 -10.38
N ASP A 120 -1.19 14.70 -10.91
CA ASP A 120 -0.74 15.81 -11.78
C ASP A 120 0.27 16.70 -11.04
N TYR A 121 -0.01 17.03 -9.78
CA TYR A 121 0.90 17.80 -8.94
C TYR A 121 2.25 17.09 -8.76
N ILE A 122 2.25 15.79 -8.42
CA ILE A 122 3.47 15.04 -8.21
C ILE A 122 4.28 14.90 -9.51
N ARG A 123 3.63 14.60 -10.62
CA ARG A 123 4.31 14.51 -11.93
C ARG A 123 5.01 15.82 -12.32
N LYS A 124 4.40 16.94 -11.97
CA LYS A 124 4.95 18.27 -12.27
C LYS A 124 6.08 18.68 -11.32
N GLU A 125 5.86 18.57 -10.01
CA GLU A 125 6.79 19.11 -8.99
C GLU A 125 7.89 18.11 -8.58
N TYR A 126 7.65 16.79 -8.77
CA TYR A 126 8.54 15.70 -8.36
C TYR A 126 8.70 14.64 -9.46
N PRO A 127 9.26 14.99 -10.64
CA PRO A 127 9.29 14.12 -11.81
C PRO A 127 10.17 12.87 -11.68
N ASN A 128 11.02 12.81 -10.64
CA ASN A 128 11.90 11.66 -10.40
C ASN A 128 11.20 10.46 -9.74
N TYR A 129 9.96 10.64 -9.27
CA TYR A 129 9.22 9.57 -8.60
C TYR A 129 8.57 8.61 -9.60
N LYS A 130 8.70 7.31 -9.31
CA LYS A 130 7.92 6.27 -9.97
C LYS A 130 6.47 6.34 -9.51
N ILE A 131 5.54 6.26 -10.46
CA ILE A 131 4.10 6.39 -10.18
C ILE A 131 3.42 5.03 -10.27
N THR A 132 2.68 4.69 -9.22
CA THR A 132 1.85 3.49 -9.16
C THR A 132 0.38 3.86 -9.09
N SER A 133 -0.44 3.29 -9.98
CA SER A 133 -1.91 3.41 -9.90
C SER A 133 -2.44 2.55 -8.76
N SER A 134 -3.26 3.14 -7.88
CA SER A 134 -3.76 2.49 -6.67
C SER A 134 -4.98 1.60 -6.92
N THR A 135 -5.09 0.47 -6.19
CA THR A 135 -6.32 -0.32 -6.09
C THR A 135 -7.50 0.47 -5.48
N CYS A 136 -7.23 1.59 -4.80
CA CYS A 136 -8.30 2.48 -4.29
C CYS A 136 -9.13 3.12 -5.42
N LYS A 137 -8.64 3.14 -6.65
CA LYS A 137 -9.42 3.54 -7.84
C LYS A 137 -10.56 2.58 -8.15
N ARG A 138 -10.51 1.35 -7.62
CA ARG A 138 -11.54 0.32 -7.79
C ARG A 138 -11.87 -0.01 -9.24
N ILE A 139 -10.84 -0.21 -10.04
CA ILE A 139 -10.99 -0.61 -11.44
C ILE A 139 -11.25 -2.12 -11.48
N THR A 140 -12.53 -2.51 -11.45
CA THR A 140 -12.97 -3.92 -11.48
C THR A 140 -13.32 -4.41 -12.88
N ASP A 141 -13.38 -3.50 -13.85
CA ASP A 141 -13.63 -3.78 -15.25
C ASP A 141 -12.30 -4.09 -15.97
N PRO A 142 -12.18 -5.24 -16.67
CA PRO A 142 -10.96 -5.62 -17.36
C PRO A 142 -10.54 -4.67 -18.48
N GLU A 143 -11.50 -4.09 -19.22
CA GLU A 143 -11.20 -3.15 -20.31
C GLU A 143 -10.64 -1.84 -19.72
N LYS A 144 -11.22 -1.35 -18.63
CA LYS A 144 -10.68 -0.18 -17.91
C LYS A 144 -9.32 -0.48 -17.29
N THR A 145 -9.07 -1.71 -16.83
CA THR A 145 -7.74 -2.13 -16.35
C THR A 145 -6.72 -2.10 -17.49
N ALA A 146 -7.08 -2.56 -18.68
CA ALA A 146 -6.22 -2.48 -19.86
C ALA A 146 -5.92 -1.01 -20.24
N GLN A 147 -6.93 -0.13 -20.23
CA GLN A 147 -6.75 1.31 -20.46
C GLN A 147 -5.87 1.97 -19.39
N GLU A 148 -5.96 1.54 -18.13
CA GLU A 148 -5.09 2.06 -17.07
C GLU A 148 -3.63 1.65 -17.28
N LEU A 149 -3.38 0.45 -17.83
CA LEU A 149 -2.05 -0.04 -18.18
C LEU A 149 -1.40 0.68 -19.39
N GLU A 150 -2.19 1.35 -20.22
CA GLU A 150 -1.70 2.18 -21.33
C GLU A 150 -1.14 3.53 -20.85
N LYS A 151 -1.52 3.95 -19.64
CA LYS A 151 -1.01 5.18 -19.05
C LYS A 151 0.43 4.99 -18.57
N ASP A 152 1.11 6.12 -18.34
CA ASP A 152 2.48 6.16 -17.84
C ASP A 152 2.55 5.85 -16.33
N TYR A 153 2.27 4.59 -15.99
CA TYR A 153 2.49 4.03 -14.66
C TYR A 153 3.58 2.97 -14.70
N ASP A 154 4.45 2.95 -13.69
CA ASP A 154 5.40 1.86 -13.49
C ASP A 154 4.68 0.57 -13.06
N ILE A 155 3.65 0.71 -12.22
CA ILE A 155 2.85 -0.40 -11.69
C ILE A 155 1.38 0.04 -11.63
N VAL A 156 0.48 -0.90 -11.94
CA VAL A 156 -0.96 -0.78 -11.72
C VAL A 156 -1.38 -1.85 -10.72
N VAL A 157 -1.88 -1.42 -9.54
CA VAL A 157 -2.37 -2.38 -8.53
C VAL A 157 -3.76 -2.86 -8.94
N LEU A 158 -3.85 -4.14 -9.29
CA LEU A 158 -5.11 -4.77 -9.68
C LEU A 158 -6.14 -4.69 -8.54
N ASP A 159 -7.40 -4.45 -8.90
CA ASP A 159 -8.46 -4.60 -7.91
C ASP A 159 -8.60 -6.07 -7.51
N TYR A 160 -8.54 -6.34 -6.20
CA TYR A 160 -8.54 -7.71 -5.68
C TYR A 160 -9.86 -8.47 -5.91
N ASP A 161 -10.94 -7.79 -6.31
CA ASP A 161 -12.15 -8.46 -6.78
C ASP A 161 -11.93 -9.21 -8.12
N LEU A 162 -10.80 -8.96 -8.80
CA LEU A 162 -10.37 -9.71 -9.99
C LEU A 162 -9.44 -10.89 -9.66
N ASN A 163 -8.96 -11.00 -8.41
CA ASN A 163 -8.11 -12.13 -8.01
C ASN A 163 -8.78 -13.47 -8.32
N ASN A 164 -7.97 -14.42 -8.74
CA ASN A 164 -8.38 -15.81 -9.07
C ASN A 164 -9.35 -15.95 -10.26
N LYS A 165 -9.71 -14.86 -10.95
CA LYS A 165 -10.49 -14.91 -12.20
C LYS A 165 -9.57 -15.15 -13.40
N PHE A 166 -8.97 -16.33 -13.47
CA PHE A 166 -7.88 -16.63 -14.42
C PHE A 166 -8.27 -16.44 -15.88
N ASP A 167 -9.54 -16.68 -16.27
CA ASP A 167 -10.04 -16.42 -17.61
C ASP A 167 -10.01 -14.93 -17.99
N VAL A 168 -10.19 -14.05 -17.02
CA VAL A 168 -10.07 -12.60 -17.15
C VAL A 168 -8.61 -12.19 -17.14
N LEU A 169 -7.88 -12.64 -16.12
CA LEU A 169 -6.46 -12.29 -15.90
C LEU A 169 -5.59 -12.72 -17.09
N GLY A 170 -5.91 -13.86 -17.71
CA GLY A 170 -5.18 -14.35 -18.89
C GLY A 170 -5.20 -13.41 -20.07
N LYS A 171 -6.27 -12.61 -20.22
CA LYS A 171 -6.49 -11.67 -21.33
C LYS A 171 -5.88 -10.29 -21.11
N LEU A 172 -5.48 -9.93 -19.88
CA LEU A 172 -4.91 -8.63 -19.60
C LEU A 172 -3.52 -8.49 -20.25
N PRO A 173 -3.20 -7.31 -20.83
CA PRO A 173 -1.87 -7.02 -21.34
C PRO A 173 -0.87 -6.70 -20.22
N ASN A 174 0.42 -6.61 -20.52
CA ASN A 174 1.48 -6.04 -19.66
C ASN A 174 1.41 -6.55 -18.20
N LYS A 175 1.24 -7.86 -18.02
CA LYS A 175 1.02 -8.51 -16.71
C LYS A 175 2.17 -8.26 -15.73
N GLU A 176 3.37 -8.01 -16.24
CA GLU A 176 4.55 -7.67 -15.44
C GLU A 176 4.43 -6.32 -14.73
N LYS A 177 3.54 -5.43 -15.19
CA LYS A 177 3.19 -4.17 -14.53
C LYS A 177 2.03 -4.31 -13.54
N LEU A 178 1.32 -5.43 -13.53
CA LEU A 178 0.18 -5.65 -12.63
C LEU A 178 0.65 -6.17 -11.27
N GLU A 179 0.31 -5.43 -10.21
CA GLU A 179 0.56 -5.83 -8.83
C GLU A 179 -0.69 -6.46 -8.22
N ILE A 180 -0.55 -7.69 -7.73
CA ILE A 180 -1.63 -8.48 -7.13
C ILE A 180 -1.61 -8.33 -5.62
N LEU A 181 -2.68 -7.80 -5.01
CA LEU A 181 -2.86 -7.78 -3.55
C LEU A 181 -3.33 -9.17 -3.09
N VAL A 182 -2.43 -9.93 -2.43
CA VAL A 182 -2.61 -11.37 -2.24
C VAL A 182 -3.48 -11.75 -1.04
N ASN A 183 -3.59 -10.88 -0.03
CA ASN A 183 -4.26 -11.16 1.25
C ASN A 183 -5.20 -10.04 1.69
N SER A 184 -5.99 -9.47 0.78
CA SER A 184 -6.94 -8.42 1.16
C SER A 184 -7.88 -8.87 2.28
N CYS A 185 -8.00 -8.05 3.32
CA CYS A 185 -8.91 -8.32 4.44
C CYS A 185 -10.37 -7.94 4.14
N CYS A 186 -10.65 -7.14 3.13
CA CYS A 186 -12.01 -6.71 2.79
C CYS A 186 -12.86 -7.84 2.23
N ASP A 187 -14.19 -7.75 2.45
CA ASP A 187 -15.13 -8.65 1.80
C ASP A 187 -15.04 -8.53 0.28
N PRO A 188 -15.11 -9.66 -0.44
CA PRO A 188 -15.24 -9.65 -1.90
C PRO A 188 -16.46 -8.81 -2.33
N ALA A 189 -16.28 -8.01 -3.38
CA ALA A 189 -17.32 -7.14 -3.93
C ALA A 189 -17.98 -6.16 -2.93
N CYS A 190 -17.26 -5.75 -1.89
CA CYS A 190 -17.76 -4.83 -0.87
C CYS A 190 -18.26 -3.51 -1.48
N LYS A 191 -19.57 -3.25 -1.38
CA LYS A 191 -20.22 -2.05 -1.94
C LYS A 191 -19.85 -0.77 -1.16
N ARG A 192 -19.44 -0.90 0.11
CA ARG A 192 -19.07 0.24 0.99
C ARG A 192 -17.63 0.71 0.79
N ARG A 193 -16.80 -0.01 0.04
CA ARG A 193 -15.35 0.22 -0.06
C ARG A 193 -14.97 1.63 -0.51
N SER A 194 -15.66 2.20 -1.50
CA SER A 194 -15.40 3.58 -1.96
C SER A 194 -15.72 4.62 -0.89
N ALA A 195 -16.87 4.48 -0.22
CA ALA A 195 -17.25 5.37 0.88
C ALA A 195 -16.29 5.24 2.07
N HIS A 196 -15.76 4.03 2.33
CA HIS A 196 -14.77 3.81 3.36
C HIS A 196 -13.43 4.50 3.03
N TYR A 197 -12.97 4.44 1.78
CA TYR A 197 -11.76 5.17 1.37
C TYR A 197 -11.92 6.69 1.47
N ASP A 198 -13.10 7.21 1.08
CA ASP A 198 -13.43 8.63 1.23
C ASP A 198 -13.44 9.04 2.71
N LEU A 199 -14.09 8.26 3.57
CA LEU A 199 -14.14 8.51 5.01
C LEU A 199 -12.73 8.55 5.63
N ILE A 200 -11.86 7.59 5.27
CA ILE A 200 -10.46 7.59 5.71
C ILE A 200 -9.75 8.87 5.23
N GLY A 201 -9.97 9.27 4.00
CA GLY A 201 -9.38 10.49 3.45
C GLY A 201 -9.80 11.75 4.22
N ARG A 202 -11.10 11.92 4.44
CA ARG A 202 -11.64 13.04 5.24
C ARG A 202 -11.15 13.00 6.70
N PHE A 203 -11.04 11.81 7.27
CA PHE A 203 -10.48 11.63 8.61
C PHE A 203 -9.03 12.10 8.69
N MET A 204 -8.20 11.74 7.71
CA MET A 204 -6.80 12.19 7.66
C MET A 204 -6.68 13.71 7.50
N ILE A 205 -7.57 14.35 6.73
CA ILE A 205 -7.63 15.82 6.63
C ILE A 205 -7.97 16.41 7.99
N CYS A 206 -9.05 15.96 8.63
CA CYS A 206 -9.48 16.44 9.94
C CYS A 206 -8.38 16.25 11.01
N TYR A 207 -7.71 15.09 11.01
CA TYR A 207 -6.60 14.82 11.92
C TYR A 207 -5.45 15.82 11.75
N ASN A 208 -5.06 16.10 10.51
CA ASN A 208 -3.98 17.05 10.21
C ASN A 208 -4.38 18.51 10.57
N GLU A 209 -5.61 18.91 10.31
CA GLU A 209 -6.14 20.21 10.74
C GLU A 209 -6.14 20.35 12.27
N HIS A 210 -6.54 19.32 13.00
CA HIS A 210 -6.44 19.29 14.44
C HIS A 210 -4.99 19.49 14.91
N LEU A 211 -4.05 18.71 14.39
CA LEU A 211 -2.65 18.81 14.78
C LEU A 211 -2.04 20.20 14.52
N LYS A 212 -2.47 20.85 13.45
CA LYS A 212 -2.04 22.21 13.09
C LYS A 212 -2.63 23.28 14.03
N ASN A 213 -3.91 23.17 14.35
CA ASN A 213 -4.65 24.19 15.12
C ASN A 213 -4.55 23.96 16.63
N HIS A 214 -4.30 22.72 17.06
CA HIS A 214 -4.26 22.30 18.45
C HIS A 214 -3.05 21.39 18.74
N PRO A 215 -1.81 21.85 18.54
CA PRO A 215 -0.61 21.01 18.57
C PRO A 215 -0.34 20.27 19.87
N ASN A 216 -0.89 20.77 20.99
CA ASN A 216 -0.72 20.21 22.35
C ASN A 216 -1.99 19.55 22.91
N VAL A 217 -3.02 19.40 22.09
CA VAL A 217 -4.29 18.78 22.49
C VAL A 217 -4.38 17.40 21.86
N LEU A 218 -4.78 16.41 22.65
CA LEU A 218 -5.01 15.07 22.14
C LEU A 218 -6.16 15.09 21.13
N PHE A 219 -5.96 14.48 19.97
CA PHE A 219 -7.02 14.28 19.00
C PHE A 219 -7.98 13.20 19.49
N VAL A 220 -9.22 13.58 19.73
CA VAL A 220 -10.30 12.67 20.09
C VAL A 220 -11.24 12.58 18.89
N PRO A 221 -11.28 11.45 18.16
CA PRO A 221 -12.04 11.34 16.90
C PRO A 221 -13.51 11.72 17.05
N THR A 222 -14.14 11.33 18.13
CA THR A 222 -15.59 11.55 18.39
C THR A 222 -15.98 13.02 18.61
N ASP A 223 -15.01 13.90 18.86
CA ASP A 223 -15.26 15.34 18.93
C ASP A 223 -15.58 15.92 17.54
N TYR A 224 -15.22 15.20 16.46
CA TYR A 224 -15.40 15.61 15.09
C TYR A 224 -16.51 14.84 14.37
N PRO A 225 -17.24 15.50 13.42
CA PRO A 225 -18.29 14.82 12.65
C PRO A 225 -17.79 13.57 11.92
N VAL A 226 -16.59 13.63 11.33
CA VAL A 226 -15.99 12.51 10.59
C VAL A 226 -15.64 11.33 11.49
N GLY A 227 -15.22 11.56 12.72
CA GLY A 227 -14.96 10.50 13.70
C GLY A 227 -16.24 9.81 14.13
N ARG A 228 -17.31 10.57 14.40
CA ARG A 228 -18.65 10.00 14.69
C ARG A 228 -19.24 9.24 13.52
N GLU A 229 -18.94 9.63 12.28
CA GLU A 229 -19.29 8.88 11.06
C GLU A 229 -18.51 7.57 11.00
N ALA A 230 -17.22 7.61 11.34
CA ALA A 230 -16.35 6.42 11.35
C ALA A 230 -16.82 5.36 12.36
N GLU A 231 -17.26 5.77 13.55
CA GLU A 231 -17.84 4.85 14.56
C GLU A 231 -19.09 4.13 14.04
N LYS A 232 -19.90 4.81 13.21
CA LYS A 232 -21.12 4.23 12.63
C LYS A 232 -20.87 3.32 11.45
N MET A 233 -19.67 3.41 10.86
CA MET A 233 -19.27 2.56 9.73
C MET A 233 -18.74 1.24 10.26
N GLU A 234 -19.61 0.41 10.83
CA GLU A 234 -19.26 -0.93 11.29
C GLU A 234 -18.63 -1.75 10.16
N CYS A 235 -17.40 -2.20 10.36
CA CYS A 235 -16.68 -3.05 9.42
C CYS A 235 -15.77 -4.01 10.16
N ASP A 236 -16.15 -5.28 10.22
CA ASP A 236 -15.38 -6.33 10.90
C ASP A 236 -14.16 -6.80 10.11
N SER A 237 -14.05 -6.40 8.84
CA SER A 237 -12.98 -6.88 7.95
C SER A 237 -11.58 -6.54 8.47
N MET A 238 -11.42 -5.44 9.22
CA MET A 238 -10.13 -5.03 9.80
C MET A 238 -9.68 -5.91 10.97
N TYR A 239 -10.59 -6.67 11.57
CA TYR A 239 -10.30 -7.54 12.72
C TYR A 239 -10.03 -8.99 12.31
N ARG A 240 -10.09 -9.30 11.01
CA ARG A 240 -9.82 -10.65 10.50
C ARG A 240 -8.40 -11.07 10.78
N ASN A 241 -8.23 -12.26 11.33
CA ASN A 241 -6.95 -12.92 11.41
C ASN A 241 -6.56 -13.54 10.05
N ALA A 242 -5.32 -14.01 9.93
CA ALA A 242 -4.80 -14.57 8.68
C ALA A 242 -5.59 -15.80 8.19
N PHE A 243 -6.10 -16.63 9.11
CA PHE A 243 -6.89 -17.82 8.73
C PHE A 243 -8.25 -17.45 8.13
N GLU A 244 -8.90 -16.41 8.64
CA GLU A 244 -10.15 -15.91 8.10
C GLU A 244 -9.94 -15.27 6.71
N ILE A 245 -8.86 -14.51 6.53
CA ILE A 245 -8.50 -13.93 5.22
C ILE A 245 -8.25 -15.04 4.20
N ARG A 246 -7.57 -16.12 4.57
CA ARG A 246 -7.30 -17.27 3.68
C ARG A 246 -8.55 -17.99 3.19
N ARG A 247 -9.72 -17.76 3.81
CA ARG A 247 -11.01 -18.31 3.36
C ARG A 247 -11.74 -17.43 2.36
N LEU A 248 -11.28 -16.20 2.14
CA LEU A 248 -11.91 -15.29 1.17
C LEU A 248 -11.62 -15.75 -0.26
N SER A 249 -12.59 -15.61 -1.15
CA SER A 249 -12.43 -15.96 -2.57
C SER A 249 -11.39 -15.08 -3.30
N THR A 250 -11.06 -13.92 -2.71
CA THR A 250 -10.04 -13.00 -3.23
C THR A 250 -8.62 -13.31 -2.71
N HIS A 251 -8.50 -14.26 -1.79
CA HIS A 251 -7.19 -14.68 -1.29
C HIS A 251 -6.42 -15.42 -2.38
N VAL A 252 -5.15 -15.08 -2.54
CA VAL A 252 -4.23 -15.76 -3.47
C VAL A 252 -3.26 -16.59 -2.64
N THR A 253 -3.24 -17.90 -2.87
CA THR A 253 -2.33 -18.80 -2.15
C THR A 253 -0.90 -18.73 -2.71
N PRO A 254 0.12 -19.11 -1.92
CA PRO A 254 1.48 -19.27 -2.46
C PRO A 254 1.52 -20.22 -3.66
N ASP A 255 0.80 -21.33 -3.60
CA ASP A 255 0.77 -22.29 -4.71
C ASP A 255 0.15 -21.69 -5.98
N ASP A 256 -0.88 -20.83 -5.85
CA ASP A 256 -1.40 -20.09 -7.00
C ASP A 256 -0.39 -19.10 -7.57
N ILE A 257 0.39 -18.43 -6.71
CA ILE A 257 1.45 -17.51 -7.16
C ILE A 257 2.42 -18.26 -8.07
N TRP A 258 3.02 -19.35 -7.61
CA TRP A 258 4.07 -20.05 -8.35
C TRP A 258 3.54 -20.88 -9.52
N ASN A 259 2.35 -21.49 -9.38
CA ASN A 259 1.83 -22.44 -10.35
C ASN A 259 0.83 -21.84 -11.36
N LYS A 260 0.27 -20.62 -11.09
CA LYS A 260 -0.70 -19.98 -11.97
C LYS A 260 -0.31 -18.57 -12.36
N TYR A 261 -0.12 -17.66 -11.40
CA TYR A 261 0.17 -16.25 -11.71
C TYR A 261 1.50 -16.07 -12.42
N VAL A 262 2.58 -16.65 -11.90
CA VAL A 262 3.93 -16.55 -12.48
C VAL A 262 3.99 -17.11 -13.90
N PRO A 263 3.46 -18.32 -14.19
CA PRO A 263 3.40 -18.84 -15.55
C PRO A 263 2.56 -17.98 -16.51
N MET A 264 1.59 -17.23 -16.01
CA MET A 264 0.79 -16.28 -16.80
C MET A 264 1.51 -14.96 -17.09
N GLY A 265 2.68 -14.70 -16.48
CA GLY A 265 3.48 -13.50 -16.67
C GLY A 265 3.38 -12.45 -15.56
N PHE A 266 2.64 -12.72 -14.47
CA PHE A 266 2.62 -11.84 -13.29
C PHE A 266 3.89 -12.02 -12.47
N SER A 267 4.41 -10.91 -11.92
CA SER A 267 5.63 -10.95 -11.11
C SER A 267 5.56 -10.08 -9.86
N GLN A 268 4.53 -9.25 -9.69
CA GLN A 268 4.41 -8.26 -8.61
C GLN A 268 3.30 -8.68 -7.63
N PHE A 269 3.65 -8.91 -6.37
CA PHE A 269 2.72 -9.39 -5.33
C PHE A 269 2.82 -8.50 -4.10
N LYS A 270 1.67 -7.97 -3.66
CA LYS A 270 1.58 -7.06 -2.53
C LYS A 270 0.96 -7.76 -1.33
N ILE A 271 1.63 -7.69 -0.18
CA ILE A 271 1.09 -8.16 1.08
C ILE A 271 0.41 -6.99 1.79
N GLU A 272 -0.88 -7.11 2.12
CA GLU A 272 -1.60 -6.16 2.97
C GLU A 272 -1.21 -6.37 4.44
N GLY A 273 -1.14 -5.28 5.22
CA GLY A 273 -0.82 -5.38 6.65
C GLY A 273 -0.46 -4.06 7.31
N ARG A 274 -0.62 -2.91 6.63
CA ARG A 274 -0.47 -1.61 7.30
C ARG A 274 -1.42 -1.54 8.50
N THR A 275 -0.94 -1.07 9.64
CA THR A 275 -1.67 -0.98 10.92
C THR A 275 -2.02 -2.32 11.59
N MET A 276 -1.63 -3.45 11.03
CA MET A 276 -1.76 -4.76 11.68
C MET A 276 -0.62 -5.01 12.68
N GLY A 277 -0.80 -5.95 13.58
CA GLY A 277 0.24 -6.33 14.55
C GLY A 277 1.40 -7.11 13.92
N ASN A 278 2.58 -7.06 14.54
CA ASN A 278 3.78 -7.75 14.04
C ASN A 278 3.58 -9.27 13.85
N MET A 279 2.82 -9.94 14.73
CA MET A 279 2.55 -11.37 14.59
C MET A 279 1.77 -11.69 13.32
N PHE A 280 0.78 -10.88 12.97
CA PHE A 280 0.05 -11.00 11.72
C PHE A 280 1.00 -10.85 10.51
N MET A 281 1.95 -9.91 10.59
CA MET A 281 2.92 -9.71 9.53
C MET A 281 3.90 -10.86 9.39
N ILE A 282 4.46 -11.34 10.51
CA ILE A 282 5.37 -12.51 10.52
C ILE A 282 4.67 -13.71 9.90
N GLU A 283 3.43 -13.99 10.32
CA GLU A 283 2.64 -15.09 9.77
C GLU A 283 2.45 -15.00 8.26
N ASN A 284 2.12 -13.80 7.74
CA ASN A 284 1.98 -13.61 6.30
C ASN A 284 3.31 -13.71 5.56
N TYR A 285 4.39 -13.15 6.10
CA TYR A 285 5.72 -13.25 5.48
C TYR A 285 6.19 -14.70 5.41
N MET A 286 6.04 -15.45 6.50
CA MET A 286 6.34 -16.89 6.53
C MET A 286 5.50 -17.65 5.52
N TYR A 287 4.20 -17.43 5.51
CA TYR A 287 3.25 -18.11 4.60
C TYR A 287 3.59 -17.92 3.12
N TYR A 288 3.87 -16.66 2.73
CA TYR A 288 4.11 -16.36 1.32
C TYR A 288 5.54 -16.63 0.86
N MET A 289 6.55 -16.33 1.68
CA MET A 289 7.93 -16.26 1.21
C MET A 289 8.81 -17.42 1.66
N VAL A 290 8.48 -18.09 2.77
CA VAL A 290 9.30 -19.19 3.31
C VAL A 290 8.82 -20.53 2.75
N LYS A 291 9.76 -21.44 2.50
CA LYS A 291 9.45 -22.81 2.08
C LYS A 291 8.64 -23.53 3.17
N PRO A 292 7.57 -24.26 2.83
CA PRO A 292 7.02 -25.23 3.77
C PRO A 292 8.06 -26.31 4.02
N GLU A 293 8.11 -26.81 5.26
CA GLU A 293 8.93 -27.98 5.61
C GLU A 293 8.39 -29.24 4.95
#